data_bdc5ba47376072f2008b2088f4357fa2
#
_entry.id   bdc5ba47376072f2008b2088f4357fa2
#
_cell.length_a   1.000
_cell.length_b   1.000
_cell.length_c   1.000
_cell.angle_alpha   90.00
_cell.angle_beta   90.00
_cell.angle_gamma   90.00
#
_symmetry.space_group_name_H-M   'P 1'
#
loop_
_entity.id
_entity.type
_entity.pdbx_description
1 polymer ?
#
loop_
_entity_poly.entity_id
_entity_poly.type
_entity_poly.pdbx_seq_one_letter_code
_entity_poly.pdbx_strand_id
1 'polypeptide(L)'
;MSEGNNSYVQKNKLAAESIKALAAKFSCKVMVCEVGVKPSASEGANCLKSFMSSVKNLGDKVCAGVFYWEPEVDGKWKPAIYSVPGLVCNGWSAYDMGAFYSDGSIFSPISTIMSNFAR
;
A
#
# COMPACT_ATOMS: atom_id res chain seq x y z
N MET A 1 21.82 2.37 -19.34
CA MET A 1 21.64 1.69 -18.04
C MET A 1 20.47 2.35 -17.34
N SER A 2 19.42 1.60 -17.08
CA SER A 2 18.09 2.11 -16.75
C SER A 2 17.99 2.60 -15.31
N GLU A 3 17.90 3.90 -15.12
CA GLU A 3 17.56 4.55 -13.84
C GLU A 3 16.08 4.35 -13.44
N GLY A 4 15.32 3.59 -14.22
CA GLY A 4 13.87 3.42 -13.98
C GLY A 4 13.47 2.45 -12.87
N ASN A 5 14.37 1.60 -12.39
CA ASN A 5 14.00 0.45 -11.55
C ASN A 5 14.18 0.65 -10.03
N ASN A 6 14.70 1.79 -9.59
CA ASN A 6 14.95 2.04 -8.17
C ASN A 6 13.97 3.01 -7.49
N SER A 7 12.98 3.52 -8.21
CA SER A 7 12.15 4.60 -7.67
C SER A 7 11.28 4.17 -6.48
N TYR A 8 10.73 2.95 -6.48
CA TYR A 8 9.91 2.49 -5.35
C TYR A 8 10.77 2.06 -4.15
N VAL A 9 11.94 1.45 -4.37
CA VAL A 9 12.84 1.06 -3.28
C VAL A 9 13.29 2.28 -2.48
N GLN A 10 13.69 3.34 -3.19
CA GLN A 10 14.09 4.59 -2.55
C GLN A 10 12.92 5.29 -1.86
N LYS A 11 11.73 5.31 -2.47
CA LYS A 11 10.51 5.86 -1.86
C LYS A 11 10.12 5.10 -0.59
N ASN A 12 10.20 3.78 -0.62
CA ASN A 12 9.90 2.94 0.54
C ASN A 12 10.89 3.17 1.69
N LYS A 13 12.17 3.36 1.36
CA LYS A 13 13.19 3.73 2.35
C LYS A 13 12.89 5.08 2.99
N LEU A 14 12.59 6.10 2.19
CA LEU A 14 12.22 7.43 2.69
C LEU A 14 10.95 7.38 3.55
N ALA A 15 9.96 6.58 3.18
CA ALA A 15 8.76 6.37 3.98
C ALA A 15 9.10 5.75 5.36
N ALA A 16 9.95 4.73 5.39
CA ALA A 16 10.40 4.13 6.64
C ALA A 16 11.19 5.13 7.53
N GLU A 17 12.06 5.92 6.93
CA GLU A 17 12.79 6.99 7.64
C GLU A 17 11.82 8.04 8.22
N SER A 18 10.78 8.41 7.48
CA SER A 18 9.74 9.35 7.94
C SER A 18 8.94 8.76 9.11
N ILE A 19 8.55 7.50 9.04
CA ILE A 19 7.87 6.79 10.15
C ILE A 19 8.74 6.81 11.41
N LYS A 20 10.03 6.49 11.27
CA LYS A 20 10.97 6.51 12.38
C LYS A 20 11.11 7.91 13.00
N ALA A 21 11.21 8.94 12.16
CA ALA A 21 11.32 10.32 12.60
C ALA A 21 10.07 10.78 13.34
N LEU A 22 8.88 10.44 12.86
CA LEU A 22 7.61 10.75 13.52
C LEU A 22 7.50 10.05 14.88
N ALA A 23 7.83 8.77 14.94
CA ALA A 23 7.81 8.01 16.20
C ALA A 23 8.73 8.63 17.25
N ALA A 24 9.94 9.03 16.85
CA ALA A 24 10.89 9.69 17.73
C ALA A 24 10.42 11.08 18.17
N LYS A 25 9.90 11.88 17.22
CA LYS A 25 9.46 13.25 17.51
C LYS A 25 8.30 13.31 18.51
N PHE A 26 7.36 12.37 18.39
CA PHE A 26 6.15 12.38 19.22
C PHE A 26 6.16 11.33 20.33
N SER A 27 7.26 10.59 20.49
CA SER A 27 7.41 9.52 21.51
C SER A 27 6.24 8.51 21.47
N CYS A 28 5.79 8.14 20.27
CA CYS A 28 4.66 7.23 20.06
C CYS A 28 4.92 6.27 18.91
N LYS A 29 4.15 5.20 18.86
CA LYS A 29 4.14 4.30 17.69
C LYS A 29 3.38 4.93 16.53
N VAL A 30 3.85 4.70 15.32
CA VAL A 30 3.18 5.13 14.09
C VAL A 30 2.41 3.96 13.48
N MET A 31 1.19 4.19 13.06
CA MET A 31 0.39 3.27 12.26
C MET A 31 0.32 3.77 10.83
N VAL A 32 0.62 2.91 9.86
CA VAL A 32 0.38 3.20 8.45
C VAL A 32 -1.06 2.80 8.12
N CYS A 33 -1.92 3.80 7.94
CA CYS A 33 -3.35 3.58 7.78
C CYS A 33 -3.75 3.12 6.39
N GLU A 34 -2.92 3.40 5.38
CA GLU A 34 -3.25 3.08 3.99
C GLU A 34 -1.99 2.73 3.20
N VAL A 35 -1.99 1.59 2.56
CA VAL A 35 -1.03 1.20 1.53
C VAL A 35 -1.74 0.32 0.51
N GLY A 36 -1.52 0.58 -0.77
CA GLY A 36 -2.09 -0.23 -1.83
C GLY A 36 -1.17 -0.28 -3.03
N VAL A 37 -1.31 -1.31 -3.84
CA VAL A 37 -0.62 -1.46 -5.12
C VAL A 37 -1.59 -2.00 -6.16
N LYS A 38 -1.36 -1.65 -7.42
CA LYS A 38 -2.13 -2.24 -8.53
C LYS A 38 -1.72 -3.70 -8.74
N PRO A 39 -2.62 -4.67 -8.62
CA PRO A 39 -2.32 -6.08 -8.88
C PRO A 39 -1.79 -6.31 -10.29
N SER A 40 -2.29 -5.55 -11.26
CA SER A 40 -1.90 -5.63 -12.67
C SER A 40 -0.53 -4.99 -12.97
N ALA A 41 0.04 -4.23 -12.04
CA ALA A 41 1.36 -3.62 -12.24
C ALA A 41 2.46 -4.66 -12.04
N SER A 42 3.37 -4.80 -13.01
CA SER A 42 4.45 -5.78 -12.98
C SER A 42 5.32 -5.70 -11.72
N GLU A 43 5.49 -4.52 -11.17
CA GLU A 43 6.29 -4.25 -9.97
C GLU A 43 5.46 -4.09 -8.69
N GLY A 44 4.13 -4.20 -8.77
CA GLY A 44 3.24 -3.93 -7.64
C GLY A 44 3.53 -4.82 -6.43
N ALA A 45 3.65 -6.12 -6.63
CA ALA A 45 3.97 -7.07 -5.58
C ALA A 45 5.36 -6.81 -4.96
N ASN A 46 6.36 -6.53 -5.79
CA ASN A 46 7.73 -6.23 -5.33
C ASN A 46 7.77 -4.91 -4.54
N CYS A 47 7.02 -3.91 -4.99
CA CYS A 47 6.89 -2.63 -4.29
C CYS A 47 6.29 -2.83 -2.89
N LEU A 48 5.18 -3.56 -2.78
CA LEU A 48 4.54 -3.87 -1.50
C LEU A 48 5.47 -4.68 -0.58
N LYS A 49 6.10 -5.73 -1.10
CA LYS A 49 7.06 -6.54 -0.34
C LYS A 49 8.21 -5.71 0.21
N SER A 50 8.78 -4.84 -0.63
CA SER A 50 9.85 -3.92 -0.23
C SER A 50 9.38 -2.97 0.88
N PHE A 51 8.19 -2.38 0.75
CA PHE A 51 7.61 -1.50 1.76
C PHE A 51 7.39 -2.23 3.08
N MET A 52 6.73 -3.38 3.05
CA MET A 52 6.46 -4.19 4.24
C MET A 52 7.75 -4.61 4.95
N SER A 53 8.78 -4.98 4.21
CA SER A 53 10.10 -5.31 4.75
C SER A 53 10.74 -4.10 5.44
N SER A 54 10.67 -2.93 4.82
CA SER A 54 11.23 -1.70 5.39
C SER A 54 10.53 -1.32 6.70
N VAL A 55 9.20 -1.43 6.74
CA VAL A 55 8.41 -1.14 7.94
C VAL A 55 8.66 -2.17 9.05
N LYS A 56 8.70 -3.46 8.71
CA LYS A 56 8.98 -4.52 9.69
C LYS A 56 10.34 -4.34 10.36
N ASN A 57 11.34 -3.91 9.60
CA ASN A 57 12.70 -3.66 10.11
C ASN A 57 12.79 -2.50 11.11
N LEU A 58 11.78 -1.62 11.15
CA LEU A 58 11.69 -0.57 12.18
C LEU A 58 11.37 -1.14 13.57
N GLY A 59 10.75 -2.31 13.62
CA GLY A 59 10.30 -2.95 14.85
C GLY A 59 8.98 -2.39 15.39
N ASP A 60 8.36 -3.16 16.26
CA ASP A 60 7.03 -2.91 16.80
C ASP A 60 6.96 -1.76 17.83
N LYS A 61 8.11 -1.30 18.30
CA LYS A 61 8.19 -0.09 19.14
C LYS A 61 8.08 1.20 18.31
N VAL A 62 8.38 1.14 17.02
CA VAL A 62 8.37 2.28 16.10
C VAL A 62 7.11 2.26 15.24
N CYS A 63 6.83 1.14 14.57
CA CYS A 63 5.65 0.98 13.73
C CYS A 63 4.72 -0.09 14.30
N ALA A 64 3.48 0.29 14.59
CA ALA A 64 2.47 -0.60 15.15
C ALA A 64 1.88 -1.55 14.12
N GLY A 65 1.88 -1.17 12.84
CA GLY A 65 1.34 -1.98 11.75
C GLY A 65 1.04 -1.19 10.49
N VAL A 66 0.48 -1.91 9.54
CA VAL A 66 0.09 -1.39 8.21
C VAL A 66 -1.28 -1.94 7.87
N PHE A 67 -2.18 -1.09 7.39
CA PHE A 67 -3.44 -1.50 6.78
C PHE A 67 -3.33 -1.44 5.26
N TYR A 68 -3.77 -2.51 4.60
CA TYR A 68 -3.91 -2.51 3.15
C TYR A 68 -5.21 -1.78 2.78
N TRP A 69 -5.09 -0.81 1.85
CA TRP A 69 -6.22 0.01 1.45
C TRP A 69 -7.12 -0.71 0.46
N GLU A 70 -8.38 -0.79 0.85
CA GLU A 70 -9.53 -1.35 0.14
C GLU A 70 -9.24 -2.68 -0.58
N PRO A 71 -8.89 -3.74 0.17
CA PRO A 71 -8.58 -5.04 -0.43
C PRO A 71 -9.75 -5.62 -1.24
N GLU A 72 -10.98 -5.26 -0.88
CA GLU A 72 -12.22 -5.73 -1.49
C GLU A 72 -12.64 -4.97 -2.74
N VAL A 73 -11.97 -3.88 -3.09
CA VAL A 73 -12.36 -3.06 -4.25
C VAL A 73 -12.07 -3.77 -5.55
N ASP A 74 -13.12 -3.97 -6.34
CA ASP A 74 -13.02 -4.32 -7.75
C ASP A 74 -12.64 -3.09 -8.59
N GLY A 75 -11.59 -3.20 -9.39
CA GLY A 75 -11.14 -2.13 -10.28
C GLY A 75 -12.15 -1.67 -11.32
N LYS A 76 -13.23 -2.41 -11.51
CA LYS A 76 -14.34 -2.03 -12.39
C LYS A 76 -15.47 -1.33 -11.66
N TRP A 77 -15.53 -1.43 -10.34
CA TRP A 77 -16.59 -0.84 -9.56
C TRP A 77 -16.36 0.68 -9.39
N LYS A 78 -17.36 1.45 -9.74
CA LYS A 78 -17.40 2.89 -9.51
C LYS A 78 -18.72 3.24 -8.82
N PRO A 79 -18.68 3.86 -7.63
CA PRO A 79 -19.89 4.32 -6.99
C PRO A 79 -20.65 5.31 -7.88
N ALA A 80 -21.96 5.21 -7.94
CA ALA A 80 -22.80 6.11 -8.74
C ALA A 80 -22.58 7.58 -8.38
N ILE A 81 -22.22 7.88 -7.14
CA ILE A 81 -21.93 9.23 -6.65
C ILE A 81 -20.78 9.92 -7.41
N TYR A 82 -19.83 9.14 -7.96
CA TYR A 82 -18.72 9.71 -8.75
C TYR A 82 -19.11 10.03 -10.19
N SER A 83 -20.32 9.68 -10.58
CA SER A 83 -20.91 10.04 -11.88
C SER A 83 -21.69 11.35 -11.82
N VAL A 84 -21.79 12.00 -10.65
CA VAL A 84 -22.50 13.26 -10.49
C VAL A 84 -21.69 14.40 -11.10
N PRO A 85 -22.25 15.14 -12.08
CA PRO A 85 -21.58 16.29 -12.67
C PRO A 85 -21.22 17.34 -11.61
N GLY A 86 -19.97 17.79 -11.63
CA GLY A 86 -19.47 18.79 -10.67
C GLY A 86 -18.90 18.23 -9.37
N LEU A 87 -19.03 16.93 -9.10
CA LEU A 87 -18.34 16.29 -7.99
C LEU A 87 -16.94 15.87 -8.45
N VAL A 88 -15.94 16.63 -8.07
CA VAL A 88 -14.53 16.30 -8.36
C VAL A 88 -14.00 15.47 -7.20
N CYS A 89 -13.99 14.16 -7.35
CA CYS A 89 -13.32 13.27 -6.41
C CYS A 89 -11.85 13.15 -6.81
N ASN A 90 -11.06 14.14 -6.43
CA ASN A 90 -9.62 14.10 -6.64
C ASN A 90 -9.00 13.01 -5.75
N GLY A 91 -8.31 12.06 -6.37
CA GLY A 91 -7.48 11.11 -5.64
C GLY A 91 -8.01 9.68 -5.53
N TRP A 92 -9.14 9.35 -6.10
CA TRP A 92 -9.64 7.96 -6.13
C TRP A 92 -8.98 7.15 -7.25
N SER A 93 -7.74 6.77 -7.02
CA SER A 93 -7.04 5.77 -7.84
C SER A 93 -7.16 4.35 -7.27
N ALA A 94 -7.94 4.19 -6.20
CA ALA A 94 -8.03 2.95 -5.42
C ALA A 94 -8.73 1.80 -6.17
N TYR A 95 -9.50 2.12 -7.20
CA TYR A 95 -10.27 1.12 -7.96
C TYR A 95 -9.47 0.01 -8.63
N ASP A 96 -8.16 0.21 -8.80
CA ASP A 96 -7.27 -0.78 -9.37
C ASP A 96 -6.36 -1.43 -8.32
N MET A 97 -6.57 -1.16 -7.04
CA MET A 97 -5.65 -1.54 -5.97
C MET A 97 -6.20 -2.62 -5.04
N GLY A 98 -7.32 -3.24 -5.38
CA GLY A 98 -7.90 -4.34 -4.60
C GLY A 98 -6.99 -5.56 -4.52
N ALA A 99 -7.25 -6.41 -3.55
CA ALA A 99 -6.54 -7.67 -3.36
C ALA A 99 -7.17 -8.84 -4.13
N PHE A 100 -8.25 -8.57 -4.85
CA PHE A 100 -8.98 -9.55 -5.63
C PHE A 100 -9.05 -9.14 -7.11
N TYR A 101 -9.06 -10.12 -7.98
CA TYR A 101 -9.40 -9.92 -9.38
C TYR A 101 -10.91 -9.76 -9.56
N SER A 102 -11.33 -9.26 -10.73
CA SER A 102 -12.74 -9.02 -11.05
C SER A 102 -13.62 -10.28 -11.08
N ASP A 103 -13.02 -11.47 -11.11
CA ASP A 103 -13.69 -12.76 -11.00
C ASP A 103 -13.84 -13.24 -9.55
N GLY A 104 -13.40 -12.43 -8.57
CA GLY A 104 -13.41 -12.75 -7.15
C GLY A 104 -12.23 -13.60 -6.68
N SER A 105 -11.34 -14.01 -7.57
CA SER A 105 -10.13 -14.73 -7.17
C SER A 105 -9.14 -13.81 -6.46
N ILE A 106 -8.43 -14.33 -5.45
CA ILE A 106 -7.46 -13.55 -4.69
C ILE A 106 -6.19 -13.31 -5.51
N PHE A 107 -5.66 -12.10 -5.44
CA PHE A 107 -4.33 -11.80 -5.95
C PHE A 107 -3.29 -12.38 -4.98
N SER A 108 -2.87 -13.60 -5.25
CA SER A 108 -2.02 -14.39 -4.36
C SER A 108 -0.73 -13.70 -3.89
N PRO A 109 -0.02 -12.88 -4.70
CA PRO A 109 1.14 -12.14 -4.21
C PRO A 109 0.86 -11.23 -3.03
N ILE A 110 -0.27 -10.50 -3.03
CA ILE A 110 -0.66 -9.64 -1.89
C ILE A 110 -0.97 -10.48 -0.65
N SER A 111 -1.78 -11.51 -0.80
CA SER A 111 -2.11 -12.43 0.28
C SER A 111 -0.87 -13.04 0.92
N THR A 112 0.05 -13.54 0.10
CA THR A 112 1.32 -14.11 0.57
C THR A 112 2.18 -13.08 1.31
N ILE A 113 2.28 -11.87 0.77
CA ILE A 113 3.04 -10.79 1.41
C ILE A 113 2.43 -10.44 2.76
N MET A 114 1.12 -10.24 2.83
CA MET A 114 0.43 -9.88 4.08
C MET A 114 0.57 -10.99 5.12
N SER A 115 0.43 -12.25 4.74
CA SER A 115 0.61 -13.40 5.63
C SER A 115 2.03 -13.49 6.19
N ASN A 116 3.05 -13.26 5.37
CA ASN A 116 4.45 -13.31 5.79
C ASN A 116 4.83 -12.17 6.77
N PHE A 117 4.06 -11.10 6.80
CA PHE A 117 4.28 -9.95 7.69
C PHE A 117 3.25 -9.85 8.81
N ALA A 118 2.22 -10.69 8.83
CA ALA A 118 1.33 -10.82 9.98
C ALA A 118 2.13 -11.27 11.22
N ARG A 119 1.76 -10.73 12.37
CA ARG A 119 2.37 -11.03 13.67
C ARG A 119 1.44 -11.89 14.50
#